data_1f973b5f5f0186baf132e18072eba8dd
#
_entry.id   1f973b5f5f0186baf132e18072eba8dd
#
_cell.length_a   1.000
_cell.length_b   1.000
_cell.length_c   1.000
_cell.angle_alpha   90.00
_cell.angle_beta   90.00
_cell.angle_gamma   90.00
#
_symmetry.space_group_name_H-M   'P 1'
#
loop_
_entity.id
_entity.type
_entity.pdbx_description
1 polymer ?
#
loop_
_entity_poly.entity_id
_entity_poly.type
_entity_poly.pdbx_seq_one_letter_code
_entity_poly.pdbx_strand_id
1 'polypeptide(L)'
;RTMDTQLNIENDKLITGYRFSKGWANDQKVFFAIQFSKSIVNESTIKDEIKVLDGKGIEKPVKRSKAKFNFNLSGDRELLVKVGISSASIEGAIKGIEEENPSWDFDAINKDASEKWATQLNKIDVVSDDKNIKNIFYTALYHVNLAPIIFSDLNGQYKGPDGKTATVKNRTQYTVFSLWDTFRAYHPLVTITHEEMIPDFINSMLAHYDKYGLLPVWELTGNETNTMTGYHAIPVIADAIEKGVGGFDYERAYEAMKSSGMQDIRDVDAYKKYGFIPTNLGRKNGNQSVTNTLEYAYDDWCIAQVAVKLGKQKDYEYFSNRAKSYTQLFDAKTGFMRGKNIDGSWRSPFDPFHVDHFDSDYTEGNAWQYIWFTPHDPQGLINLFGSREAFIAKLDTLFTVDSELRGKNVSPDVSGLIGQYAHGNEPSHHIAYLYNYAGVPWKTQRMVRKILSEQYRDEPDGLSGNEDCGQMSAWYVLSAMGFYPVNPANGIYVIGSPLFKNMAIDVGGGKMFSIIAENNNDKNIYIQSASLNGAQLNHSFIRHGDIKAGGELKFIMGPEPNKTLWNSHESVPPSMSSSVQLSR
;
A
#
# COMPACT_ATOMS: atom_id res chain seq x y z
N ARG A 1 -5.79 23.77 -7.91
CA ARG A 1 -6.06 25.04 -8.63
C ARG A 1 -6.28 24.74 -10.12
N THR A 2 -7.38 25.23 -10.72
CA THR A 2 -7.59 25.16 -12.17
C THR A 2 -6.63 26.12 -12.88
N MET A 3 -5.94 25.64 -13.90
CA MET A 3 -4.98 26.40 -14.70
C MET A 3 -5.61 26.84 -16.02
N ASP A 4 -6.31 25.94 -16.68
CA ASP A 4 -7.04 26.19 -17.92
C ASP A 4 -8.23 25.26 -18.07
N THR A 5 -9.26 25.69 -18.78
CA THR A 5 -10.44 24.92 -19.13
C THR A 5 -10.95 25.32 -20.50
N GLN A 6 -11.51 24.37 -21.22
CA GLN A 6 -12.24 24.56 -22.43
C GLN A 6 -13.49 23.69 -22.44
N LEU A 7 -14.57 24.17 -22.99
CA LEU A 7 -15.79 23.44 -23.22
C LEU A 7 -16.33 23.81 -24.61
N ASN A 8 -16.55 22.79 -25.45
CA ASN A 8 -17.03 22.91 -26.80
C ASN A 8 -18.35 22.17 -26.97
N ILE A 9 -19.28 22.71 -27.72
CA ILE A 9 -20.46 22.00 -28.23
C ILE A 9 -20.09 21.50 -29.62
N GLU A 10 -19.82 20.19 -29.74
CA GLU A 10 -19.45 19.57 -31.02
C GLU A 10 -20.67 19.42 -31.95
N ASN A 11 -21.80 19.04 -31.36
CA ASN A 11 -23.10 18.94 -32.00
C ASN A 11 -24.22 19.01 -30.96
N ASP A 12 -25.46 18.79 -31.36
CA ASP A 12 -26.63 18.89 -30.49
C ASP A 12 -26.70 17.79 -29.39
N LYS A 13 -25.80 16.80 -29.41
CA LYS A 13 -25.75 15.71 -28.43
C LYS A 13 -24.36 15.46 -27.80
N LEU A 14 -23.32 16.15 -28.27
CA LEU A 14 -21.96 15.91 -27.82
C LEU A 14 -21.28 17.20 -27.37
N ILE A 15 -20.78 17.17 -26.17
CA ILE A 15 -19.95 18.21 -25.59
C ILE A 15 -18.58 17.61 -25.29
N THR A 16 -17.53 18.37 -25.62
CA THR A 16 -16.15 18.00 -25.28
C THR A 16 -15.46 19.14 -24.55
N GLY A 17 -14.29 18.82 -23.98
CA GLY A 17 -13.47 19.83 -23.37
C GLY A 17 -12.32 19.26 -22.58
N TYR A 18 -11.66 20.16 -21.85
CA TYR A 18 -10.61 19.78 -20.93
C TYR A 18 -10.58 20.65 -19.68
N ARG A 19 -9.98 20.12 -18.64
CA ARG A 19 -9.60 20.85 -17.43
C ARG A 19 -8.15 20.50 -17.08
N PHE A 20 -7.29 21.51 -17.08
CA PHE A 20 -5.93 21.40 -16.57
C PHE A 20 -5.87 22.04 -15.19
N SER A 21 -5.23 21.33 -14.27
CA SER A 21 -5.15 21.75 -12.87
C SER A 21 -3.77 21.48 -12.28
N LYS A 22 -3.48 22.21 -11.22
CA LYS A 22 -2.30 22.05 -10.39
C LYS A 22 -2.71 22.01 -8.92
N GLY A 23 -2.20 21.07 -8.21
CA GLY A 23 -2.42 20.86 -6.77
C GLY A 23 -1.33 19.98 -6.23
N TRP A 24 -1.67 18.91 -5.58
CA TRP A 24 -0.78 17.85 -5.19
C TRP A 24 -0.05 17.28 -6.44
N ALA A 25 -0.78 16.82 -7.45
CA ALA A 25 -0.20 16.65 -8.79
C ALA A 25 0.14 18.01 -9.41
N ASN A 26 1.37 18.21 -9.86
CA ASN A 26 1.85 19.47 -10.41
C ASN A 26 1.30 19.79 -11.81
N ASP A 27 0.95 18.76 -12.57
CA ASP A 27 0.37 18.85 -13.93
C ASP A 27 -0.69 17.75 -14.09
N GLN A 28 -1.94 18.09 -13.81
CA GLN A 28 -3.06 17.20 -14.01
C GLN A 28 -3.88 17.63 -15.23
N LYS A 29 -4.04 16.74 -16.19
CA LYS A 29 -4.82 16.92 -17.41
C LYS A 29 -5.98 15.95 -17.43
N VAL A 30 -7.18 16.47 -17.62
CA VAL A 30 -8.39 15.70 -17.83
C VAL A 30 -9.07 16.24 -19.07
N PHE A 31 -9.14 15.43 -20.11
CA PHE A 31 -10.00 15.61 -21.26
C PHE A 31 -11.30 14.87 -21.03
N PHE A 32 -12.41 15.38 -21.53
CA PHE A 32 -13.71 14.76 -21.35
C PHE A 32 -14.57 14.87 -22.59
N ALA A 33 -15.48 13.91 -22.73
CA ALA A 33 -16.60 13.93 -23.65
C ALA A 33 -17.88 13.62 -22.88
N ILE A 34 -18.96 14.35 -23.16
CA ILE A 34 -20.28 14.14 -22.56
C ILE A 34 -21.29 13.98 -23.70
N GLN A 35 -21.93 12.83 -23.77
CA GLN A 35 -22.94 12.52 -24.79
C GLN A 35 -24.31 12.41 -24.15
N PHE A 36 -25.32 13.00 -24.79
CA PHE A 36 -26.70 13.02 -24.33
C PHE A 36 -27.61 12.18 -25.23
N SER A 37 -28.59 11.51 -24.64
CA SER A 37 -29.61 10.76 -25.41
C SER A 37 -30.58 11.66 -26.19
N LYS A 38 -30.72 12.91 -25.76
CA LYS A 38 -31.62 13.93 -26.41
C LYS A 38 -30.82 15.15 -26.84
N SER A 39 -31.33 15.84 -27.86
CA SER A 39 -30.71 17.04 -28.42
C SER A 39 -30.77 18.23 -27.47
N ILE A 40 -29.67 18.95 -27.38
CA ILE A 40 -29.56 20.26 -26.71
C ILE A 40 -30.39 21.27 -27.50
N VAL A 41 -31.24 22.05 -26.85
CA VAL A 41 -32.01 23.10 -27.49
C VAL A 41 -31.26 24.45 -27.51
N ASN A 42 -31.62 25.35 -28.42
CA ASN A 42 -30.85 26.56 -28.80
C ASN A 42 -30.64 27.63 -27.69
N GLU A 43 -31.16 27.47 -26.48
CA GLU A 43 -31.00 28.41 -25.37
C GLU A 43 -29.85 28.05 -24.40
N SER A 44 -28.94 27.19 -24.82
CA SER A 44 -27.79 26.77 -24.00
C SER A 44 -26.72 27.84 -23.96
N THR A 45 -26.14 28.05 -22.78
CA THR A 45 -25.13 29.10 -22.58
C THR A 45 -23.86 28.52 -21.96
N ILE A 46 -22.70 28.90 -22.50
CA ILE A 46 -21.39 28.68 -21.91
C ILE A 46 -20.89 30.03 -21.39
N LYS A 47 -20.45 30.06 -20.15
CA LYS A 47 -19.82 31.23 -19.54
C LYS A 47 -18.46 30.89 -19.01
N ASP A 48 -17.45 31.61 -19.47
CA ASP A 48 -16.12 31.59 -18.87
C ASP A 48 -16.04 32.67 -17.78
N GLU A 49 -15.77 32.27 -16.54
CA GLU A 49 -15.54 33.18 -15.45
C GLU A 49 -14.05 33.21 -15.13
N ILE A 50 -13.46 34.41 -15.12
CA ILE A 50 -12.12 34.63 -14.57
C ILE A 50 -12.31 35.06 -13.12
N LYS A 51 -11.97 34.17 -12.14
CA LYS A 51 -11.94 34.55 -10.73
C LYS A 51 -10.51 34.81 -10.29
N VAL A 52 -10.28 35.99 -9.75
CA VAL A 52 -9.08 36.29 -8.96
C VAL A 52 -9.31 35.72 -7.56
N LEU A 53 -8.51 34.76 -7.14
CA LEU A 53 -8.58 34.24 -5.78
C LEU A 53 -7.83 35.20 -4.87
N ASP A 54 -8.58 36.03 -4.15
CA ASP A 54 -8.06 36.93 -3.13
C ASP A 54 -7.72 36.16 -1.83
N GLY A 55 -6.56 36.41 -1.28
CA GLY A 55 -6.20 35.90 0.03
C GLY A 55 -4.76 36.10 0.49
N LYS A 56 -3.77 36.22 -0.37
CA LYS A 56 -2.36 36.50 -0.01
C LYS A 56 -1.51 37.02 -1.17
N GLY A 57 -1.96 38.06 -1.85
CA GLY A 57 -1.08 38.89 -2.69
C GLY A 57 -0.47 38.25 -3.96
N ILE A 58 -0.98 37.13 -4.45
CA ILE A 58 -0.60 36.53 -5.73
C ILE A 58 -1.85 36.40 -6.59
N GLU A 59 -2.17 37.47 -7.28
CA GLU A 59 -3.26 37.51 -8.26
C GLU A 59 -2.85 36.75 -9.54
N LYS A 60 -3.21 35.46 -9.61
CA LYS A 60 -3.24 34.75 -10.90
C LYS A 60 -4.68 34.40 -11.23
N PRO A 61 -5.21 34.84 -12.37
CA PRO A 61 -6.58 34.53 -12.75
C PRO A 61 -6.77 33.02 -12.89
N VAL A 62 -7.89 32.52 -12.34
CA VAL A 62 -8.32 31.13 -12.48
C VAL A 62 -9.48 31.13 -13.47
N LYS A 63 -9.27 30.52 -14.64
CA LYS A 63 -10.35 30.32 -15.60
C LYS A 63 -11.29 29.22 -15.11
N ARG A 64 -12.58 29.48 -15.12
CA ARG A 64 -13.64 28.50 -14.83
C ARG A 64 -14.67 28.57 -15.94
N SER A 65 -14.97 27.44 -16.55
CA SER A 65 -16.06 27.31 -17.51
C SER A 65 -17.29 26.73 -16.82
N LYS A 66 -18.44 27.35 -17.00
CA LYS A 66 -19.74 26.84 -16.59
C LYS A 66 -20.66 26.80 -17.80
N ALA A 67 -21.42 25.73 -17.90
CA ALA A 67 -22.40 25.60 -18.98
C ALA A 67 -23.76 25.21 -18.41
N LYS A 68 -24.82 25.71 -19.05
CA LYS A 68 -26.20 25.31 -18.83
C LYS A 68 -26.74 24.81 -20.16
N PHE A 69 -27.25 23.61 -20.17
CA PHE A 69 -27.88 23.01 -21.36
C PHE A 69 -29.35 22.77 -21.05
N ASN A 70 -30.20 23.07 -22.03
CA ASN A 70 -31.63 22.84 -21.94
C ASN A 70 -32.00 21.71 -22.90
N PHE A 71 -32.96 20.87 -22.48
CA PHE A 71 -33.44 19.72 -23.23
C PHE A 71 -34.97 19.75 -23.30
N ASN A 72 -35.54 19.34 -24.44
CA ASN A 72 -36.96 19.12 -24.52
C ASN A 72 -37.29 17.70 -24.05
N LEU A 73 -38.01 17.59 -22.93
CA LEU A 73 -38.41 16.34 -22.33
C LEU A 73 -39.92 16.07 -22.48
N SER A 74 -40.58 16.69 -23.49
CA SER A 74 -42.00 16.44 -23.77
C SER A 74 -42.20 14.98 -24.21
N GLY A 75 -43.06 14.27 -23.48
CA GLY A 75 -43.39 12.87 -23.73
C GLY A 75 -42.67 11.88 -22.78
N ASP A 76 -41.39 11.75 -22.91
CA ASP A 76 -40.54 10.97 -22.06
C ASP A 76 -39.63 11.90 -21.25
N ARG A 77 -39.73 11.85 -19.89
CA ARG A 77 -39.02 12.76 -18.99
C ARG A 77 -37.60 12.28 -18.63
N GLU A 78 -37.12 11.29 -19.34
CA GLU A 78 -35.81 10.68 -19.09
C GLU A 78 -34.72 11.32 -19.98
N LEU A 79 -33.58 11.63 -19.41
CA LEU A 79 -32.38 12.06 -20.08
C LEU A 79 -31.21 11.19 -19.64
N LEU A 80 -30.67 10.39 -20.55
CA LEU A 80 -29.48 9.60 -20.29
C LEU A 80 -28.23 10.38 -20.70
N VAL A 81 -27.16 10.21 -19.91
CA VAL A 81 -25.87 10.89 -20.10
C VAL A 81 -24.74 9.87 -20.02
N LYS A 82 -23.84 9.90 -20.97
CA LYS A 82 -22.58 9.16 -20.95
C LYS A 82 -21.42 10.13 -20.80
N VAL A 83 -20.43 9.76 -20.01
CA VAL A 83 -19.22 10.56 -19.78
C VAL A 83 -18.01 9.70 -20.05
N GLY A 84 -17.14 10.14 -20.95
CA GLY A 84 -15.79 9.59 -21.17
C GLY A 84 -14.75 10.58 -20.65
N ILE A 85 -13.67 10.05 -20.10
CA ILE A 85 -12.52 10.82 -19.65
C ILE A 85 -11.23 10.23 -20.22
N SER A 86 -10.23 11.10 -20.44
CA SER A 86 -8.89 10.71 -20.88
C SER A 86 -7.86 11.62 -20.25
N SER A 87 -6.68 11.11 -20.01
CA SER A 87 -5.51 11.92 -19.63
C SER A 87 -4.73 12.45 -20.85
N ALA A 88 -5.01 11.92 -22.04
CA ALA A 88 -4.25 12.13 -23.28
C ALA A 88 -4.91 13.07 -24.26
N SER A 89 -6.21 12.88 -24.58
CA SER A 89 -6.89 13.64 -25.63
C SER A 89 -8.42 13.60 -25.53
N ILE A 90 -9.09 14.53 -26.23
CA ILE A 90 -10.56 14.52 -26.41
C ILE A 90 -11.00 13.27 -27.18
N GLU A 91 -10.23 12.88 -28.21
CA GLU A 91 -10.50 11.69 -29.03
C GLU A 91 -10.48 10.41 -28.17
N GLY A 92 -9.54 10.33 -27.19
CA GLY A 92 -9.51 9.24 -26.21
C GLY A 92 -10.78 9.18 -25.37
N ALA A 93 -11.27 10.32 -24.89
CA ALA A 93 -12.51 10.41 -24.12
C ALA A 93 -13.75 10.02 -24.95
N ILE A 94 -13.80 10.40 -26.23
CA ILE A 94 -14.89 10.00 -27.16
C ILE A 94 -14.86 8.49 -27.37
N LYS A 95 -13.68 7.92 -27.68
CA LYS A 95 -13.52 6.46 -27.88
C LYS A 95 -13.93 5.65 -26.66
N GLY A 96 -13.63 6.12 -25.44
CA GLY A 96 -14.09 5.48 -24.21
C GLY A 96 -15.62 5.35 -24.17
N ILE A 97 -16.38 6.39 -24.58
CA ILE A 97 -17.84 6.29 -24.68
C ILE A 97 -18.26 5.27 -25.76
N GLU A 98 -17.64 5.32 -26.94
CA GLU A 98 -18.05 4.52 -28.10
C GLU A 98 -17.75 3.02 -27.91
N GLU A 99 -16.62 2.67 -27.31
CA GLU A 99 -16.14 1.30 -27.23
C GLU A 99 -16.45 0.63 -25.88
N GLU A 100 -16.35 1.36 -24.74
CA GLU A 100 -16.63 0.81 -23.42
C GLU A 100 -18.11 0.87 -23.03
N ASN A 101 -18.84 1.86 -23.56
CA ASN A 101 -20.25 2.09 -23.23
C ASN A 101 -21.10 2.42 -24.47
N PRO A 102 -21.18 1.55 -25.49
CA PRO A 102 -21.91 1.81 -26.73
C PRO A 102 -23.43 1.91 -26.55
N SER A 103 -23.99 1.16 -25.61
CA SER A 103 -25.45 1.07 -25.42
C SER A 103 -26.02 2.24 -24.63
N TRP A 104 -27.30 2.57 -24.86
CA TRP A 104 -28.11 3.46 -24.04
C TRP A 104 -29.03 2.69 -23.06
N ASP A 105 -28.92 1.37 -22.99
CA ASP A 105 -29.63 0.54 -22.03
C ASP A 105 -28.95 0.61 -20.67
N PHE A 106 -29.47 1.47 -19.79
CA PHE A 106 -28.91 1.69 -18.45
C PHE A 106 -28.94 0.42 -17.59
N ASP A 107 -30.01 -0.35 -17.69
CA ASP A 107 -30.17 -1.57 -16.88
C ASP A 107 -29.19 -2.66 -17.31
N ALA A 108 -28.96 -2.80 -18.62
CA ALA A 108 -27.93 -3.72 -19.14
C ALA A 108 -26.52 -3.32 -18.69
N ILE A 109 -26.18 -2.02 -18.70
CA ILE A 109 -24.89 -1.51 -18.22
C ILE A 109 -24.72 -1.74 -16.72
N ASN A 110 -25.76 -1.47 -15.92
CA ASN A 110 -25.76 -1.72 -14.48
C ASN A 110 -25.55 -3.21 -14.16
N LYS A 111 -26.21 -4.09 -14.91
CA LYS A 111 -26.04 -5.54 -14.79
C LYS A 111 -24.61 -5.97 -15.12
N ASP A 112 -24.04 -5.50 -16.24
CA ASP A 112 -22.67 -5.82 -16.65
C ASP A 112 -21.64 -5.35 -15.60
N ALA A 113 -21.79 -4.13 -15.08
CA ALA A 113 -20.94 -3.61 -14.02
C ALA A 113 -21.04 -4.48 -12.74
N SER A 114 -22.27 -4.88 -12.35
CA SER A 114 -22.49 -5.74 -11.20
C SER A 114 -21.84 -7.13 -11.37
N GLU A 115 -21.93 -7.72 -12.57
CA GLU A 115 -21.30 -9.00 -12.88
C GLU A 115 -19.77 -8.92 -12.88
N LYS A 116 -19.19 -7.83 -13.41
CA LYS A 116 -17.74 -7.56 -13.36
C LYS A 116 -17.26 -7.44 -11.92
N TRP A 117 -17.95 -6.67 -11.08
CA TRP A 117 -17.61 -6.56 -9.66
C TRP A 117 -17.77 -7.88 -8.92
N ALA A 118 -18.85 -8.64 -9.17
CA ALA A 118 -19.02 -9.97 -8.58
C ALA A 118 -17.86 -10.91 -8.93
N THR A 119 -17.34 -10.84 -10.17
CA THR A 119 -16.19 -11.65 -10.60
C THR A 119 -14.93 -11.29 -9.78
N GLN A 120 -14.68 -10.01 -9.52
CA GLN A 120 -13.54 -9.58 -8.71
C GLN A 120 -13.68 -9.97 -7.24
N LEU A 121 -14.87 -9.72 -6.66
CA LEU A 121 -15.12 -10.01 -5.25
C LEU A 121 -15.17 -11.52 -4.96
N ASN A 122 -15.59 -12.33 -5.91
CA ASN A 122 -15.61 -13.80 -5.77
C ASN A 122 -14.23 -14.47 -5.89
N LYS A 123 -13.14 -13.70 -6.06
CA LYS A 123 -11.78 -14.22 -5.93
C LYS A 123 -11.51 -14.79 -4.53
N ILE A 124 -12.21 -14.31 -3.52
CA ILE A 124 -12.15 -14.86 -2.16
C ILE A 124 -13.57 -15.06 -1.67
N ASP A 125 -13.94 -16.32 -1.42
CA ASP A 125 -15.24 -16.66 -0.80
C ASP A 125 -15.06 -16.90 0.69
N VAL A 126 -15.99 -16.39 1.51
CA VAL A 126 -15.99 -16.53 2.96
C VAL A 126 -17.33 -17.03 3.47
N VAL A 127 -17.29 -17.97 4.41
CA VAL A 127 -18.49 -18.51 5.06
C VAL A 127 -18.63 -17.94 6.46
N SER A 128 -19.70 -17.17 6.69
CA SER A 128 -20.05 -16.60 7.99
C SER A 128 -21.54 -16.43 8.13
N ASP A 129 -22.06 -16.73 9.33
CA ASP A 129 -23.44 -16.41 9.73
C ASP A 129 -23.57 -14.95 10.20
N ASP A 130 -22.46 -14.30 10.55
CA ASP A 130 -22.40 -12.88 10.92
C ASP A 130 -22.33 -12.01 9.65
N LYS A 131 -23.44 -11.30 9.41
CA LYS A 131 -23.60 -10.45 8.24
C LYS A 131 -22.67 -9.23 8.30
N ASN A 132 -22.42 -8.65 9.48
CA ASN A 132 -21.61 -7.44 9.63
C ASN A 132 -20.15 -7.76 9.28
N ILE A 133 -19.59 -8.83 9.83
CA ILE A 133 -18.23 -9.26 9.50
C ILE A 133 -18.07 -9.55 8.02
N LYS A 134 -19.10 -10.17 7.40
CA LYS A 134 -19.12 -10.43 5.96
C LYS A 134 -19.17 -9.14 5.13
N ASN A 135 -19.96 -8.15 5.54
CA ASN A 135 -20.03 -6.84 4.90
C ASN A 135 -18.67 -6.11 4.98
N ILE A 136 -18.06 -6.09 6.16
CA ILE A 136 -16.71 -5.49 6.34
C ILE A 136 -15.70 -6.14 5.40
N PHE A 137 -15.71 -7.49 5.31
CA PHE A 137 -14.77 -8.23 4.47
C PHE A 137 -14.91 -7.89 2.98
N TYR A 138 -16.14 -7.93 2.45
CA TYR A 138 -16.35 -7.63 1.03
C TYR A 138 -16.21 -6.14 0.70
N THR A 139 -16.48 -5.24 1.66
CA THR A 139 -16.17 -3.81 1.52
C THR A 139 -14.65 -3.60 1.46
N ALA A 140 -13.90 -4.27 2.33
CA ALA A 140 -12.43 -4.23 2.28
C ALA A 140 -11.91 -4.78 0.94
N LEU A 141 -12.45 -5.91 0.48
CA LEU A 141 -12.05 -6.48 -0.82
C LEU A 141 -12.43 -5.56 -2.01
N TYR A 142 -13.56 -4.84 -1.91
CA TYR A 142 -13.93 -3.81 -2.88
C TYR A 142 -12.91 -2.65 -2.89
N HIS A 143 -12.53 -2.12 -1.73
CA HIS A 143 -11.53 -1.05 -1.62
C HIS A 143 -10.17 -1.45 -2.19
N VAL A 144 -9.72 -2.70 -2.00
CA VAL A 144 -8.50 -3.25 -2.62
C VAL A 144 -8.51 -3.13 -4.14
N ASN A 145 -9.68 -3.12 -4.77
CA ASN A 145 -9.81 -3.04 -6.23
C ASN A 145 -10.03 -1.61 -6.77
N LEU A 146 -9.90 -0.56 -5.95
CA LEU A 146 -10.12 0.83 -6.38
C LEU A 146 -8.85 1.53 -6.88
N ALA A 147 -7.69 1.15 -6.41
CA ALA A 147 -6.40 1.71 -6.82
C ALA A 147 -5.33 0.59 -6.87
N PRO A 148 -4.30 0.71 -7.72
CA PRO A 148 -4.06 1.72 -8.76
C PRO A 148 -5.13 1.74 -9.85
N ILE A 149 -5.33 2.91 -10.50
CA ILE A 149 -6.33 3.07 -11.55
C ILE A 149 -5.73 2.99 -12.96
N ILE A 150 -6.54 2.48 -13.90
CA ILE A 150 -6.20 2.48 -15.33
C ILE A 150 -6.02 3.92 -15.79
N PHE A 151 -4.89 4.20 -16.44
CA PHE A 151 -4.51 5.54 -16.87
C PHE A 151 -4.38 5.68 -18.38
N SER A 152 -4.14 4.57 -19.09
CA SER A 152 -4.11 4.57 -20.56
C SER A 152 -5.51 4.45 -21.14
N ASP A 153 -5.74 5.20 -22.23
CA ASP A 153 -6.90 5.03 -23.10
C ASP A 153 -6.85 3.66 -23.83
N LEU A 154 -7.94 3.26 -24.47
CA LEU A 154 -8.04 2.02 -25.22
C LEU A 154 -7.00 1.87 -26.36
N ASN A 155 -6.54 3.00 -26.93
CA ASN A 155 -5.46 3.03 -27.91
C ASN A 155 -4.05 3.00 -27.29
N GLY A 156 -3.95 2.86 -25.97
CA GLY A 156 -2.72 2.85 -25.19
C GLY A 156 -2.13 4.23 -24.90
N GLN A 157 -2.78 5.33 -25.29
CA GLN A 157 -2.30 6.70 -25.02
C GLN A 157 -2.57 7.08 -23.56
N TYR A 158 -1.63 7.83 -22.98
CA TYR A 158 -1.75 8.38 -21.63
C TYR A 158 -0.85 9.61 -21.49
N LYS A 159 -1.09 10.43 -20.47
CA LYS A 159 -0.20 11.55 -20.12
C LYS A 159 1.06 11.00 -19.46
N GLY A 160 2.19 11.10 -20.15
CA GLY A 160 3.49 10.73 -19.60
C GLY A 160 3.95 11.65 -18.48
N PRO A 161 4.99 11.21 -17.70
CA PRO A 161 5.54 12.00 -16.59
C PRO A 161 6.13 13.36 -17.04
N ASP A 162 6.55 13.47 -18.29
CA ASP A 162 7.05 14.72 -18.92
C ASP A 162 5.93 15.67 -19.40
N GLY A 163 4.68 15.35 -19.09
CA GLY A 163 3.49 16.11 -19.49
C GLY A 163 3.08 15.93 -20.95
N LYS A 164 3.79 15.12 -21.72
CA LYS A 164 3.48 14.80 -23.13
C LYS A 164 2.67 13.52 -23.20
N THR A 165 1.93 13.34 -24.29
CA THR A 165 1.25 12.07 -24.58
C THR A 165 2.29 11.00 -24.89
N ALA A 166 2.21 9.90 -24.16
CA ALA A 166 2.96 8.67 -24.37
C ALA A 166 2.01 7.56 -24.82
N THR A 167 2.56 6.46 -25.33
CA THR A 167 1.74 5.31 -25.77
C THR A 167 2.38 4.01 -25.30
N VAL A 168 1.56 3.14 -24.71
CA VAL A 168 1.93 1.76 -24.41
C VAL A 168 1.29 0.81 -25.42
N LYS A 169 1.91 -0.35 -25.64
CA LYS A 169 1.39 -1.40 -26.53
C LYS A 169 1.28 -2.71 -25.77
N ASN A 170 0.17 -3.40 -25.94
CA ASN A 170 -0.08 -4.73 -25.36
C ASN A 170 0.04 -4.78 -23.82
N ARG A 171 -0.20 -3.67 -23.13
CA ARG A 171 -0.25 -3.58 -21.69
C ARG A 171 -1.10 -2.38 -21.25
N THR A 172 -1.49 -2.37 -20.00
CA THR A 172 -2.20 -1.25 -19.37
C THR A 172 -1.20 -0.37 -18.62
N GLN A 173 -1.33 0.96 -18.78
CA GLN A 173 -0.64 1.92 -17.92
C GLN A 173 -1.51 2.24 -16.73
N TYR A 174 -0.95 2.15 -15.54
CA TYR A 174 -1.61 2.48 -14.29
C TYR A 174 -1.04 3.76 -13.67
N THR A 175 -1.80 4.36 -12.77
CA THR A 175 -1.45 5.55 -11.96
C THR A 175 -2.04 5.41 -10.56
N VAL A 176 -1.69 6.33 -9.66
CA VAL A 176 -2.05 6.34 -8.24
C VAL A 176 -1.33 5.21 -7.50
N PHE A 177 -0.02 5.40 -7.34
CA PHE A 177 0.82 4.48 -6.60
C PHE A 177 1.26 5.12 -5.28
N SER A 178 0.56 4.82 -4.21
CA SER A 178 0.91 5.17 -2.83
C SER A 178 1.83 4.09 -2.23
N LEU A 179 3.10 4.10 -2.64
CA LEU A 179 3.98 2.93 -2.44
C LEU A 179 4.45 2.76 -1.00
N TRP A 180 4.56 3.83 -0.21
CA TRP A 180 4.86 3.75 1.22
C TRP A 180 3.82 2.93 1.99
N ASP A 181 2.57 3.02 1.57
CA ASP A 181 1.46 2.30 2.16
C ASP A 181 1.36 0.89 1.60
N THR A 182 1.22 0.79 0.29
CA THR A 182 0.73 -0.40 -0.42
C THR A 182 1.75 -1.54 -0.54
N PHE A 183 3.06 -1.29 -0.36
CA PHE A 183 4.06 -2.37 -0.39
C PHE A 183 3.83 -3.41 0.70
N ARG A 184 3.19 -3.03 1.83
CA ARG A 184 3.08 -3.81 3.07
C ARG A 184 2.11 -4.97 2.96
N ALA A 185 0.88 -4.73 2.48
CA ALA A 185 -0.16 -5.74 2.39
C ALA A 185 -0.84 -5.78 1.02
N TYR A 186 -1.10 -4.61 0.41
CA TYR A 186 -1.83 -4.51 -0.84
C TYR A 186 -1.14 -5.29 -1.98
N HIS A 187 0.10 -4.94 -2.32
CA HIS A 187 0.82 -5.64 -3.40
C HIS A 187 1.01 -7.13 -3.12
N PRO A 188 1.39 -7.58 -1.90
CA PRO A 188 1.40 -8.99 -1.55
C PRO A 188 0.07 -9.71 -1.73
N LEU A 189 -1.07 -9.07 -1.38
CA LEU A 189 -2.40 -9.64 -1.60
C LEU A 189 -2.70 -9.79 -3.11
N VAL A 190 -2.39 -8.75 -3.91
CA VAL A 190 -2.61 -8.76 -5.36
C VAL A 190 -1.78 -9.85 -6.04
N THR A 191 -0.56 -10.17 -5.54
CA THR A 191 0.21 -11.32 -6.07
C THR A 191 -0.46 -12.67 -5.84
N ILE A 192 -1.37 -12.77 -4.87
CA ILE A 192 -2.16 -13.99 -4.64
C ILE A 192 -3.38 -14.03 -5.56
N THR A 193 -4.14 -12.92 -5.62
CA THR A 193 -5.49 -12.86 -6.21
C THR A 193 -5.51 -12.40 -7.67
N HIS A 194 -4.58 -11.51 -8.07
CA HIS A 194 -4.55 -10.85 -9.38
C HIS A 194 -3.11 -10.75 -9.90
N GLU A 195 -2.37 -11.85 -9.89
CA GLU A 195 -0.98 -11.91 -10.34
C GLU A 195 -0.79 -11.35 -11.75
N GLU A 196 -1.80 -11.51 -12.60
CA GLU A 196 -1.83 -11.02 -13.99
C GLU A 196 -1.70 -9.49 -14.12
N MET A 197 -2.03 -8.72 -13.08
CA MET A 197 -1.91 -7.25 -13.06
C MET A 197 -0.51 -6.76 -12.68
N ILE A 198 0.26 -7.56 -11.96
CA ILE A 198 1.57 -7.17 -11.40
C ILE A 198 2.56 -6.72 -12.49
N PRO A 199 2.68 -7.39 -13.63
CA PRO A 199 3.57 -6.95 -14.70
C PRO A 199 3.26 -5.53 -15.20
N ASP A 200 1.97 -5.18 -15.32
CA ASP A 200 1.55 -3.86 -15.79
C ASP A 200 1.81 -2.77 -14.72
N PHE A 201 1.65 -3.08 -13.43
CA PHE A 201 2.04 -2.18 -12.34
C PHE A 201 3.54 -1.88 -12.38
N ILE A 202 4.38 -2.92 -12.45
CA ILE A 202 5.84 -2.75 -12.48
C ILE A 202 6.28 -2.03 -13.75
N ASN A 203 5.74 -2.40 -14.92
CA ASN A 203 6.05 -1.70 -16.16
C ASN A 203 5.59 -0.23 -16.15
N SER A 204 4.53 0.11 -15.39
CA SER A 204 4.12 1.51 -15.17
C SER A 204 5.15 2.27 -14.32
N MET A 205 5.69 1.65 -13.29
CA MET A 205 6.78 2.21 -12.48
C MET A 205 8.08 2.34 -13.30
N LEU A 206 8.38 1.38 -14.17
CA LEU A 206 9.54 1.44 -15.07
C LEU A 206 9.39 2.53 -16.16
N ALA A 207 8.17 2.78 -16.64
CA ALA A 207 7.91 3.90 -17.55
C ALA A 207 8.13 5.26 -16.87
N HIS A 208 7.86 5.36 -15.56
CA HIS A 208 8.21 6.51 -14.75
C HIS A 208 9.74 6.66 -14.62
N TYR A 209 10.44 5.56 -14.30
CA TYR A 209 11.91 5.53 -14.23
C TYR A 209 12.56 6.01 -15.53
N ASP A 210 12.09 5.59 -16.70
CA ASP A 210 12.64 5.98 -18.00
C ASP A 210 12.64 7.51 -18.22
N LYS A 211 11.73 8.22 -17.56
CA LYS A 211 11.57 9.68 -17.71
C LYS A 211 12.23 10.48 -16.59
N TYR A 212 12.16 9.99 -15.36
CA TYR A 212 12.70 10.68 -14.20
C TYR A 212 14.10 10.18 -13.79
N GLY A 213 14.54 9.01 -14.27
CA GLY A 213 15.80 8.36 -13.85
C GLY A 213 15.71 7.70 -12.46
N LEU A 214 14.54 7.76 -11.81
CA LEU A 214 14.25 7.15 -10.52
C LEU A 214 12.89 6.47 -10.55
N LEU A 215 12.72 5.42 -9.76
CA LEU A 215 11.42 4.80 -9.50
C LEU A 215 10.49 5.77 -8.75
N PRO A 216 9.16 5.64 -8.90
CA PRO A 216 8.23 6.50 -8.20
C PRO A 216 8.28 6.27 -6.68
N VAL A 217 7.98 7.33 -5.93
CA VAL A 217 7.72 7.30 -4.49
C VAL A 217 6.21 7.40 -4.23
N TRP A 218 5.58 8.42 -4.78
CA TRP A 218 4.13 8.58 -4.77
C TRP A 218 3.68 9.18 -6.12
N GLU A 219 3.37 8.32 -7.08
CA GLU A 219 2.96 8.72 -8.41
C GLU A 219 1.48 9.04 -8.46
N LEU A 220 1.13 10.23 -8.95
CA LEU A 220 -0.24 10.73 -9.08
C LEU A 220 -0.48 11.30 -10.48
N THR A 221 -1.26 10.62 -11.29
CA THR A 221 -1.67 11.04 -12.64
C THR A 221 -0.49 11.48 -13.53
N GLY A 222 0.55 10.66 -13.59
CA GLY A 222 1.78 10.94 -14.34
C GLY A 222 2.69 11.98 -13.68
N ASN A 223 2.59 12.21 -12.37
CA ASN A 223 3.48 13.13 -11.66
C ASN A 223 4.12 12.41 -10.47
N GLU A 224 5.40 12.68 -10.21
CA GLU A 224 5.99 12.39 -8.92
C GLU A 224 5.62 13.49 -7.92
N THR A 225 5.03 13.11 -6.79
CA THR A 225 4.67 14.06 -5.74
C THR A 225 5.73 14.16 -4.65
N ASN A 226 6.62 13.18 -4.56
CA ASN A 226 7.60 13.03 -3.47
C ASN A 226 6.96 13.03 -2.07
N THR A 227 5.70 12.64 -1.99
CA THR A 227 4.98 12.50 -0.73
C THR A 227 5.46 11.24 -0.03
N MET A 228 5.52 11.28 1.28
CA MET A 228 5.96 10.21 2.17
C MET A 228 7.46 9.87 2.05
N THR A 229 7.87 8.93 2.86
CA THR A 229 9.25 8.50 3.06
C THR A 229 9.56 7.20 2.30
N GLY A 230 10.82 6.78 2.27
CA GLY A 230 11.22 5.59 1.54
C GLY A 230 11.29 5.78 0.02
N TYR A 231 11.58 4.71 -0.70
CA TYR A 231 11.48 4.58 -2.16
C TYR A 231 10.91 3.20 -2.51
N HIS A 232 9.73 2.94 -1.98
CA HIS A 232 9.12 1.61 -1.83
C HIS A 232 8.52 0.99 -3.11
N ALA A 233 8.79 1.54 -4.29
CA ALA A 233 8.70 0.75 -5.52
C ALA A 233 9.66 -0.46 -5.47
N ILE A 234 10.77 -0.33 -4.72
CA ILE A 234 11.79 -1.36 -4.57
C ILE A 234 11.24 -2.64 -3.93
N PRO A 235 10.62 -2.64 -2.74
CA PRO A 235 10.06 -3.85 -2.17
C PRO A 235 8.93 -4.45 -3.00
N VAL A 236 8.13 -3.64 -3.73
CA VAL A 236 7.10 -4.14 -4.65
C VAL A 236 7.73 -4.94 -5.79
N ILE A 237 8.78 -4.40 -6.41
CA ILE A 237 9.50 -5.09 -7.49
C ILE A 237 10.22 -6.33 -6.96
N ALA A 238 10.87 -6.22 -5.79
CA ALA A 238 11.57 -7.33 -5.17
C ALA A 238 10.62 -8.48 -4.80
N ASP A 239 9.44 -8.18 -4.28
CA ASP A 239 8.38 -9.15 -3.97
C ASP A 239 7.95 -9.92 -5.23
N ALA A 240 7.69 -9.21 -6.33
CA ALA A 240 7.32 -9.83 -7.60
C ALA A 240 8.43 -10.72 -8.17
N ILE A 241 9.68 -10.27 -8.13
CA ILE A 241 10.84 -11.06 -8.59
C ILE A 241 11.05 -12.30 -7.71
N GLU A 242 10.92 -12.16 -6.38
CA GLU A 242 11.07 -13.29 -5.45
C GLU A 242 9.99 -14.34 -5.67
N LYS A 243 8.77 -13.92 -5.93
CA LYS A 243 7.63 -14.80 -6.25
C LYS A 243 7.65 -15.36 -7.68
N GLY A 244 8.61 -14.95 -8.52
CA GLY A 244 8.76 -15.45 -9.88
C GLY A 244 7.74 -14.91 -10.88
N VAL A 245 7.12 -13.75 -10.59
CA VAL A 245 6.16 -13.12 -11.49
C VAL A 245 6.89 -12.62 -12.74
N GLY A 246 6.48 -13.12 -13.90
CA GLY A 246 7.03 -12.73 -15.21
C GLY A 246 6.40 -11.47 -15.79
N GLY A 247 6.66 -11.21 -17.10
CA GLY A 247 6.00 -10.14 -17.85
C GLY A 247 6.65 -8.76 -17.74
N PHE A 248 7.82 -8.66 -17.11
CA PHE A 248 8.69 -7.48 -17.08
C PHE A 248 10.17 -7.87 -17.10
N ASP A 249 11.04 -6.93 -17.48
CA ASP A 249 12.48 -7.16 -17.57
C ASP A 249 13.13 -7.01 -16.18
N TYR A 250 13.63 -8.11 -15.62
CA TYR A 250 14.26 -8.16 -14.29
C TYR A 250 15.56 -7.36 -14.22
N GLU A 251 16.39 -7.37 -15.28
CA GLU A 251 17.64 -6.61 -15.30
C GLU A 251 17.35 -5.11 -15.30
N ARG A 252 16.41 -4.67 -16.14
CA ARG A 252 15.97 -3.26 -16.17
C ARG A 252 15.33 -2.84 -14.85
N ALA A 253 14.50 -3.70 -14.25
CA ALA A 253 13.90 -3.44 -12.95
C ALA A 253 14.96 -3.32 -11.86
N TYR A 254 15.96 -4.19 -11.88
CA TYR A 254 17.11 -4.11 -10.97
C TYR A 254 17.90 -2.81 -11.13
N GLU A 255 18.22 -2.39 -12.35
CA GLU A 255 18.93 -1.12 -12.61
C GLU A 255 18.12 0.09 -12.08
N ALA A 256 16.81 0.08 -12.24
CA ALA A 256 15.93 1.11 -11.70
C ALA A 256 15.90 1.12 -10.16
N MET A 257 15.87 -0.05 -9.52
CA MET A 257 15.98 -0.21 -8.07
C MET A 257 17.33 0.34 -7.57
N LYS A 258 18.43 -0.07 -8.19
CA LYS A 258 19.78 0.36 -7.85
C LYS A 258 19.95 1.87 -8.05
N SER A 259 19.44 2.43 -9.15
CA SER A 259 19.47 3.87 -9.40
C SER A 259 18.76 4.64 -8.28
N SER A 260 17.59 4.18 -7.85
CA SER A 260 16.83 4.77 -6.76
C SER A 260 17.54 4.65 -5.40
N GLY A 261 18.14 3.50 -5.09
CA GLY A 261 18.92 3.28 -3.86
C GLY A 261 20.26 4.02 -3.82
N MET A 262 20.75 4.52 -4.96
CA MET A 262 22.04 5.22 -5.08
C MET A 262 21.92 6.71 -5.39
N GLN A 263 20.71 7.26 -5.42
CA GLN A 263 20.45 8.69 -5.66
C GLN A 263 21.17 9.61 -4.69
N ASP A 264 21.27 10.91 -5.01
CA ASP A 264 21.90 11.94 -4.17
C ASP A 264 20.87 12.96 -3.61
N ILE A 265 19.58 12.66 -3.78
CA ILE A 265 18.46 13.44 -3.22
C ILE A 265 17.78 12.65 -2.09
N ARG A 266 16.80 13.26 -1.39
CA ARG A 266 16.05 12.65 -0.28
C ARG A 266 16.94 12.19 0.89
N ASP A 267 18.07 12.90 1.14
CA ASP A 267 19.07 12.60 2.17
C ASP A 267 19.82 11.26 1.99
N VAL A 268 19.68 10.60 0.83
CA VAL A 268 20.42 9.37 0.51
C VAL A 268 21.93 9.63 0.39
N ASP A 269 22.34 10.82 -0.03
CA ASP A 269 23.74 11.27 0.02
C ASP A 269 24.32 11.22 1.44
N ALA A 270 23.58 11.74 2.42
CA ALA A 270 23.97 11.69 3.83
C ALA A 270 23.92 10.25 4.38
N TYR A 271 22.88 9.49 4.02
CA TYR A 271 22.76 8.08 4.39
C TYR A 271 23.96 7.24 3.90
N LYS A 272 24.37 7.41 2.64
CA LYS A 272 25.58 6.76 2.09
C LYS A 272 26.85 7.16 2.81
N LYS A 273 26.95 8.44 3.22
CA LYS A 273 28.15 8.99 3.84
C LYS A 273 28.33 8.58 5.29
N TYR A 274 27.25 8.59 6.08
CA TYR A 274 27.31 8.40 7.54
C TYR A 274 26.82 7.02 7.98
N GLY A 275 26.18 6.23 7.10
CA GLY A 275 25.52 4.97 7.42
C GLY A 275 24.17 5.15 8.14
N PHE A 276 23.72 6.39 8.31
CA PHE A 276 22.41 6.80 8.82
C PHE A 276 22.15 8.25 8.36
N ILE A 277 20.94 8.75 8.54
CA ILE A 277 20.61 10.16 8.27
C ILE A 277 20.74 10.96 9.56
N PRO A 278 21.70 11.89 9.66
CA PRO A 278 21.85 12.73 10.85
C PRO A 278 20.66 13.68 11.03
N THR A 279 20.16 13.81 12.26
CA THR A 279 19.03 14.70 12.58
C THR A 279 19.37 16.18 12.46
N ASN A 280 20.64 16.56 12.52
CA ASN A 280 21.11 17.97 12.48
C ASN A 280 21.69 18.38 11.12
N LEU A 281 21.14 17.88 10.00
CA LEU A 281 21.53 18.28 8.64
C LEU A 281 21.10 19.70 8.24
N GLY A 282 20.32 20.40 9.08
CA GLY A 282 19.86 21.77 8.82
C GLY A 282 18.75 21.88 7.77
N ARG A 283 17.99 20.83 7.55
CA ARG A 283 16.81 20.84 6.65
C ARG A 283 15.65 21.64 7.27
N LYS A 284 14.89 22.37 6.44
CA LYS A 284 13.84 23.29 6.90
C LYS A 284 12.63 22.63 7.55
N ASN A 285 12.32 21.39 7.19
CA ASN A 285 11.05 20.71 7.59
C ASN A 285 11.31 19.47 8.45
N GLY A 286 12.39 19.45 9.26
CA GLY A 286 12.85 18.20 9.83
C GLY A 286 13.28 17.21 8.74
N ASN A 287 14.16 16.29 9.07
CA ASN A 287 14.68 15.36 8.06
C ASN A 287 14.12 13.95 8.20
N GLN A 288 13.16 13.74 9.11
CA GLN A 288 12.57 12.42 9.39
C GLN A 288 13.65 11.33 9.49
N SER A 289 14.72 11.68 10.20
CA SER A 289 16.02 11.00 10.13
C SER A 289 15.96 9.53 10.53
N VAL A 290 15.15 9.22 11.55
CA VAL A 290 14.96 7.85 12.02
C VAL A 290 14.16 7.07 10.99
N THR A 291 12.98 7.57 10.60
CA THR A 291 12.13 6.88 9.62
C THR A 291 12.88 6.59 8.34
N ASN A 292 13.47 7.62 7.69
CA ASN A 292 14.16 7.42 6.42
C ASN A 292 15.35 6.44 6.53
N THR A 293 16.09 6.46 7.64
CA THR A 293 17.18 5.49 7.85
C THR A 293 16.66 4.05 7.93
N LEU A 294 15.58 3.84 8.67
CA LEU A 294 14.98 2.51 8.83
C LEU A 294 14.40 1.99 7.51
N GLU A 295 13.68 2.83 6.79
CA GLU A 295 13.03 2.45 5.54
C GLU A 295 14.03 2.23 4.42
N TYR A 296 15.06 3.07 4.29
CA TYR A 296 16.15 2.84 3.34
C TYR A 296 16.94 1.55 3.66
N ALA A 297 17.09 1.18 4.93
CA ALA A 297 17.71 -0.09 5.29
C ALA A 297 16.90 -1.29 4.79
N TYR A 298 15.57 -1.21 4.83
CA TYR A 298 14.70 -2.23 4.27
C TYR A 298 14.74 -2.26 2.73
N ASP A 299 14.67 -1.10 2.08
CA ASP A 299 14.79 -1.01 0.62
C ASP A 299 16.14 -1.58 0.13
N ASP A 300 17.23 -1.29 0.84
CA ASP A 300 18.56 -1.84 0.55
C ASP A 300 18.60 -3.36 0.68
N TRP A 301 17.95 -3.92 1.70
CA TRP A 301 17.82 -5.36 1.83
C TRP A 301 17.10 -5.96 0.61
N CYS A 302 16.03 -5.32 0.13
CA CYS A 302 15.30 -5.75 -1.05
C CYS A 302 16.19 -5.72 -2.32
N ILE A 303 16.99 -4.64 -2.51
CA ILE A 303 17.97 -4.58 -3.62
C ILE A 303 18.97 -5.72 -3.51
N ALA A 304 19.47 -6.02 -2.31
CA ALA A 304 20.43 -7.10 -2.08
C ALA A 304 19.84 -8.47 -2.46
N GLN A 305 18.56 -8.76 -2.12
CA GLN A 305 17.93 -10.03 -2.50
C GLN A 305 17.82 -10.17 -4.02
N VAL A 306 17.45 -9.12 -4.73
CA VAL A 306 17.40 -9.15 -6.20
C VAL A 306 18.80 -9.25 -6.80
N ALA A 307 19.78 -8.54 -6.22
CA ALA A 307 21.18 -8.60 -6.67
C ALA A 307 21.74 -10.04 -6.63
N VAL A 308 21.54 -10.75 -5.51
CA VAL A 308 22.03 -12.14 -5.40
C VAL A 308 21.30 -13.07 -6.36
N LYS A 309 19.99 -12.90 -6.58
CA LYS A 309 19.19 -13.68 -7.51
C LYS A 309 19.65 -13.50 -8.97
N LEU A 310 20.15 -12.30 -9.31
CA LEU A 310 20.71 -11.97 -10.63
C LEU A 310 22.24 -12.18 -10.72
N GLY A 311 22.87 -12.78 -9.71
CA GLY A 311 24.31 -13.06 -9.70
C GLY A 311 25.22 -11.84 -9.52
N LYS A 312 24.70 -10.73 -9.00
CA LYS A 312 25.43 -9.45 -8.81
C LYS A 312 26.08 -9.38 -7.42
N GLN A 313 27.07 -10.23 -7.16
CA GLN A 313 27.64 -10.47 -5.83
C GLN A 313 28.16 -9.19 -5.13
N LYS A 314 28.84 -8.26 -5.84
CA LYS A 314 29.36 -7.03 -5.25
C LYS A 314 28.23 -6.12 -4.74
N ASP A 315 27.14 -6.02 -5.48
CA ASP A 315 25.99 -5.23 -5.10
C ASP A 315 25.26 -5.89 -3.92
N TYR A 316 25.14 -7.23 -3.92
CA TYR A 316 24.62 -7.97 -2.76
C TYR A 316 25.39 -7.64 -1.47
N GLU A 317 26.72 -7.67 -1.50
CA GLU A 317 27.55 -7.37 -0.34
C GLU A 317 27.37 -5.92 0.12
N TYR A 318 27.37 -4.98 -0.83
CA TYR A 318 27.21 -3.55 -0.55
C TYR A 318 25.84 -3.24 0.09
N PHE A 319 24.76 -3.66 -0.53
CA PHE A 319 23.41 -3.38 -0.04
C PHE A 319 23.05 -4.18 1.22
N SER A 320 23.53 -5.43 1.36
CA SER A 320 23.37 -6.21 2.60
C SER A 320 24.07 -5.54 3.79
N ASN A 321 25.19 -4.87 3.57
CA ASN A 321 25.85 -4.11 4.63
C ASN A 321 25.06 -2.86 4.99
N ARG A 322 24.54 -2.11 4.00
CA ARG A 322 23.70 -0.92 4.23
C ARG A 322 22.38 -1.28 4.91
N ALA A 323 21.79 -2.44 4.64
CA ALA A 323 20.58 -2.95 5.28
C ALA A 323 20.69 -3.06 6.82
N LYS A 324 21.92 -3.03 7.37
CA LYS A 324 22.18 -3.02 8.81
C LYS A 324 22.18 -1.62 9.44
N SER A 325 21.95 -0.57 8.67
CA SER A 325 21.99 0.82 9.13
C SER A 325 21.04 1.11 10.30
N TYR A 326 19.93 0.40 10.40
CA TYR A 326 19.00 0.50 11.53
C TYR A 326 19.70 0.31 12.89
N THR A 327 20.77 -0.51 12.97
CA THR A 327 21.51 -0.76 14.21
C THR A 327 22.20 0.49 14.74
N GLN A 328 22.49 1.48 13.88
CA GLN A 328 23.13 2.73 14.24
C GLN A 328 22.22 3.64 15.09
N LEU A 329 20.91 3.46 14.99
CA LEU A 329 19.91 4.30 15.63
C LEU A 329 19.36 3.74 16.94
N PHE A 330 19.70 2.49 17.29
CA PHE A 330 19.21 1.89 18.53
C PHE A 330 19.98 2.44 19.74
N ASP A 331 19.27 3.13 20.61
CA ASP A 331 19.80 3.57 21.91
C ASP A 331 19.45 2.56 23.00
N ALA A 332 20.41 1.73 23.38
CA ALA A 332 20.24 0.69 24.39
C ALA A 332 19.81 1.23 25.77
N LYS A 333 20.11 2.51 26.09
CA LYS A 333 19.74 3.12 27.36
C LYS A 333 18.23 3.39 27.43
N THR A 334 17.62 3.81 26.32
CA THR A 334 16.19 4.13 26.25
C THR A 334 15.35 3.00 25.67
N GLY A 335 15.98 2.07 24.92
CA GLY A 335 15.31 0.99 24.20
C GLY A 335 14.43 1.51 23.04
N PHE A 336 14.93 2.53 22.32
CA PHE A 336 14.25 3.10 21.14
C PHE A 336 15.24 3.38 20.01
N MET A 337 14.71 3.44 18.77
CA MET A 337 15.40 4.08 17.66
C MET A 337 15.33 5.59 17.84
N ARG A 338 16.47 6.30 17.83
CA ARG A 338 16.57 7.74 18.12
C ARG A 338 17.29 8.49 17.04
N GLY A 339 16.93 9.78 16.88
CA GLY A 339 17.67 10.72 16.06
C GLY A 339 19.11 10.89 16.58
N LYS A 340 20.08 10.79 15.65
CA LYS A 340 21.50 10.86 15.92
C LYS A 340 22.13 12.01 15.14
N ASN A 341 22.97 12.80 15.79
CA ASN A 341 23.68 13.94 15.17
C ASN A 341 24.89 13.46 14.36
N ILE A 342 25.45 14.35 13.52
CA ILE A 342 26.65 14.09 12.72
C ILE A 342 27.85 13.64 13.58
N ASP A 343 27.99 14.19 14.79
CA ASP A 343 29.06 13.85 15.73
C ASP A 343 28.83 12.54 16.50
N GLY A 344 27.72 11.85 16.22
CA GLY A 344 27.36 10.59 16.87
C GLY A 344 26.58 10.73 18.18
N SER A 345 26.36 11.95 18.68
CA SER A 345 25.52 12.21 19.87
C SER A 345 24.04 12.02 19.56
N TRP A 346 23.26 11.65 20.59
CA TRP A 346 21.81 11.53 20.44
C TRP A 346 21.12 12.90 20.45
N ARG A 347 20.10 13.08 19.60
CA ARG A 347 19.23 14.26 19.66
C ARG A 347 18.60 14.38 21.06
N SER A 348 18.60 15.60 21.62
CA SER A 348 18.05 15.91 22.93
C SER A 348 17.28 17.25 22.88
N PRO A 349 16.15 17.38 23.60
CA PRO A 349 15.51 16.37 24.47
C PRO A 349 14.88 15.21 23.68
N PHE A 350 14.60 14.09 24.35
CA PHE A 350 13.92 12.93 23.78
C PHE A 350 12.68 12.57 24.59
N ASP A 351 11.53 12.57 23.93
CA ASP A 351 10.27 12.06 24.45
C ASP A 351 9.70 11.02 23.48
N PRO A 352 9.56 9.73 23.88
CA PRO A 352 9.11 8.68 22.98
C PRO A 352 7.64 8.79 22.54
N PHE A 353 6.85 9.66 23.18
CA PHE A 353 5.45 9.97 22.85
C PHE A 353 5.30 11.17 21.92
N HIS A 354 6.41 11.87 21.64
CA HIS A 354 6.37 13.09 20.84
C HIS A 354 6.05 12.78 19.37
N VAL A 355 5.00 13.42 18.87
CA VAL A 355 4.56 13.42 17.47
C VAL A 355 4.51 14.85 16.97
N ASP A 356 5.22 15.15 15.88
CA ASP A 356 5.06 16.42 15.17
C ASP A 356 5.09 16.17 13.67
N HIS A 357 4.10 16.71 12.95
CA HIS A 357 3.94 16.45 11.52
C HIS A 357 5.09 17.04 10.67
N PHE A 358 5.75 18.11 11.14
CA PHE A 358 6.77 18.83 10.36
C PHE A 358 8.17 18.81 10.95
N ASP A 359 8.32 18.77 12.27
CA ASP A 359 9.64 18.79 12.96
C ASP A 359 9.82 17.55 13.82
N SER A 360 9.98 16.41 13.16
CA SER A 360 10.15 15.13 13.83
C SER A 360 11.25 14.30 13.14
N ASP A 361 11.90 13.44 13.90
CA ASP A 361 12.74 12.36 13.35
C ASP A 361 11.88 11.20 12.81
N TYR A 362 10.57 11.23 13.06
CA TYR A 362 9.61 10.21 12.70
C TYR A 362 8.54 10.77 11.77
N THR A 363 8.19 10.02 10.74
CA THR A 363 7.12 10.37 9.79
C THR A 363 5.79 9.90 10.38
N GLU A 364 4.85 10.84 10.60
CA GLU A 364 3.48 10.52 11.04
C GLU A 364 3.45 9.47 12.16
N GLY A 365 4.29 9.66 13.17
CA GLY A 365 4.45 8.70 14.25
C GLY A 365 5.43 9.18 15.30
N ASN A 366 5.79 8.28 16.20
CA ASN A 366 6.76 8.52 17.27
C ASN A 366 7.70 7.32 17.47
N ALA A 367 8.53 7.38 18.50
CA ALA A 367 9.50 6.34 18.77
C ALA A 367 8.85 4.98 19.09
N TRP A 368 7.62 4.96 19.64
CA TRP A 368 6.92 3.72 19.93
C TRP A 368 6.48 2.97 18.68
N GLN A 369 6.06 3.64 17.60
CA GLN A 369 5.70 2.98 16.35
C GLN A 369 6.95 2.55 15.58
N TYR A 370 7.98 3.42 15.51
CA TYR A 370 9.14 3.18 14.63
C TYR A 370 10.22 2.25 15.18
N ILE A 371 10.26 1.97 16.50
CA ILE A 371 11.20 0.98 17.06
C ILE A 371 11.09 -0.41 16.40
N TRP A 372 9.95 -0.73 15.82
CA TRP A 372 9.64 -2.03 15.25
C TRP A 372 9.91 -2.14 13.75
N PHE A 373 10.23 -1.03 13.07
CA PHE A 373 10.38 -1.05 11.63
C PHE A 373 11.73 -1.62 11.17
N THR A 374 11.86 -2.93 11.31
CA THR A 374 12.96 -3.74 10.76
C THR A 374 12.40 -5.03 10.14
N PRO A 375 11.50 -4.91 9.13
CA PRO A 375 10.77 -6.08 8.62
C PRO A 375 11.68 -7.16 8.03
N HIS A 376 12.85 -6.78 7.53
CA HIS A 376 13.85 -7.71 7.00
C HIS A 376 14.67 -8.41 8.11
N ASP A 377 14.74 -7.83 9.31
CA ASP A 377 15.60 -8.37 10.39
C ASP A 377 15.00 -8.28 11.81
N PRO A 378 13.80 -8.85 12.06
CA PRO A 378 13.26 -8.91 13.43
C PRO A 378 14.18 -9.64 14.42
N GLN A 379 14.94 -10.65 13.99
CA GLN A 379 15.92 -11.32 14.87
C GLN A 379 17.07 -10.38 15.25
N GLY A 380 17.54 -9.54 14.32
CA GLY A 380 18.54 -8.51 14.59
C GLY A 380 18.03 -7.50 15.63
N LEU A 381 16.75 -7.10 15.54
CA LEU A 381 16.12 -6.25 16.54
C LEU A 381 16.03 -6.96 17.91
N ILE A 382 15.63 -8.22 17.98
CA ILE A 382 15.63 -9.01 19.21
C ILE A 382 17.04 -9.03 19.84
N ASN A 383 18.07 -9.20 19.03
CA ASN A 383 19.46 -9.18 19.50
C ASN A 383 19.87 -7.83 20.12
N LEU A 384 19.37 -6.69 19.57
CA LEU A 384 19.61 -5.36 20.12
C LEU A 384 18.95 -5.15 21.49
N PHE A 385 17.81 -5.80 21.76
CA PHE A 385 17.19 -5.83 23.08
C PHE A 385 17.92 -6.74 24.09
N GLY A 386 18.85 -7.55 23.63
CA GLY A 386 19.67 -8.44 24.46
C GLY A 386 19.02 -9.78 24.79
N SER A 387 17.69 -9.90 24.79
CA SER A 387 16.98 -11.17 24.95
C SER A 387 15.58 -11.14 24.34
N ARG A 388 15.01 -12.32 24.09
CA ARG A 388 13.59 -12.47 23.68
C ARG A 388 12.63 -11.90 24.71
N GLU A 389 12.89 -12.11 25.97
CA GLU A 389 12.05 -11.67 27.10
C GLU A 389 12.00 -10.14 27.14
N ALA A 390 13.14 -9.46 26.98
CA ALA A 390 13.21 -8.00 26.94
C ALA A 390 12.44 -7.45 25.72
N PHE A 391 12.60 -8.05 24.54
CA PHE A 391 11.84 -7.71 23.35
C PHE A 391 10.34 -7.90 23.55
N ILE A 392 9.90 -9.06 24.07
CA ILE A 392 8.49 -9.36 24.35
C ILE A 392 7.92 -8.35 25.35
N ALA A 393 8.66 -8.05 26.43
CA ALA A 393 8.22 -7.09 27.45
C ALA A 393 8.03 -5.68 26.85
N LYS A 394 8.94 -5.24 25.98
CA LYS A 394 8.81 -3.95 25.27
C LYS A 394 7.60 -3.95 24.34
N LEU A 395 7.37 -5.05 23.61
CA LEU A 395 6.24 -5.19 22.70
C LEU A 395 4.90 -5.26 23.44
N ASP A 396 4.85 -5.94 24.60
CA ASP A 396 3.68 -5.93 25.49
C ASP A 396 3.40 -4.50 25.99
N THR A 397 4.44 -3.75 26.33
CA THR A 397 4.31 -2.35 26.79
C THR A 397 3.71 -1.46 25.71
N LEU A 398 4.07 -1.62 24.44
CA LEU A 398 3.49 -0.87 23.32
C LEU A 398 1.95 -0.90 23.35
N PHE A 399 1.36 -2.08 23.58
CA PHE A 399 -0.10 -2.28 23.55
C PHE A 399 -0.81 -1.93 24.88
N THR A 400 -0.07 -1.56 25.92
CA THR A 400 -0.60 -1.32 27.27
C THR A 400 -0.26 0.05 27.85
N VAL A 401 0.75 0.73 27.31
CA VAL A 401 1.11 2.09 27.73
C VAL A 401 0.02 3.08 27.34
N ASP A 402 0.04 4.26 27.98
CA ASP A 402 -0.91 5.33 27.68
C ASP A 402 -0.94 5.68 26.18
N SER A 403 -2.15 5.93 25.66
CA SER A 403 -2.39 6.34 24.28
C SER A 403 -2.20 7.84 24.05
N GLU A 404 -1.70 8.59 25.04
CA GLU A 404 -1.43 10.03 24.91
C GLU A 404 -0.37 10.28 23.82
N LEU A 405 -0.69 11.19 22.89
CA LEU A 405 0.24 11.72 21.89
C LEU A 405 0.65 13.12 22.31
N ARG A 406 1.95 13.42 22.32
CA ARG A 406 2.53 14.68 22.77
C ARG A 406 3.15 15.45 21.63
N GLY A 407 2.80 16.71 21.48
CA GLY A 407 3.33 17.58 20.42
C GLY A 407 2.43 18.77 20.18
N LYS A 408 2.95 19.77 19.46
CA LYS A 408 2.17 20.96 19.10
C LYS A 408 1.35 20.77 17.84
N ASN A 409 1.78 19.87 16.98
CA ASN A 409 1.20 19.61 15.68
C ASN A 409 1.15 18.10 15.44
N VAL A 410 0.34 17.42 16.26
CA VAL A 410 0.17 15.96 16.19
C VAL A 410 -0.40 15.58 14.83
N SER A 411 0.21 14.59 14.14
CA SER A 411 -0.32 14.09 12.88
C SER A 411 -1.69 13.44 13.10
N PRO A 412 -2.71 13.83 12.32
CA PRO A 412 -4.05 13.23 12.43
C PRO A 412 -4.06 11.75 12.01
N ASP A 413 -3.03 11.30 11.28
CA ASP A 413 -2.91 9.93 10.78
C ASP A 413 -2.61 8.94 11.91
N VAL A 414 -2.02 9.39 13.03
CA VAL A 414 -1.76 8.56 14.21
C VAL A 414 -3.07 8.32 14.97
N SER A 415 -3.86 7.37 14.51
CA SER A 415 -5.22 7.04 14.96
C SER A 415 -5.39 5.53 15.21
N GLY A 416 -6.56 5.10 15.71
CA GLY A 416 -6.82 3.68 16.00
C GLY A 416 -5.90 3.11 17.07
N LEU A 417 -5.69 3.88 18.15
CA LEU A 417 -4.70 3.55 19.18
C LEU A 417 -5.12 2.40 20.10
N ILE A 418 -4.20 1.47 20.30
CA ILE A 418 -4.19 0.43 21.34
C ILE A 418 -2.86 0.58 22.09
N GLY A 419 -2.84 1.27 23.21
CA GLY A 419 -1.60 1.80 23.76
C GLY A 419 -0.96 2.80 22.78
N GLN A 420 0.28 2.56 22.39
CA GLN A 420 0.96 3.33 21.35
C GLN A 420 1.02 2.60 19.99
N TYR A 421 0.34 1.47 19.84
CA TYR A 421 0.07 0.86 18.54
C TYR A 421 -1.01 1.68 17.84
N ALA A 422 -0.71 2.23 16.68
CA ALA A 422 -1.62 3.10 15.91
C ALA A 422 -2.07 2.37 14.64
N HIS A 423 -3.23 1.69 14.69
CA HIS A 423 -3.69 0.90 13.55
C HIS A 423 -4.04 1.75 12.33
N GLY A 424 -4.47 2.97 12.56
CA GLY A 424 -4.85 3.92 11.50
C GLY A 424 -3.68 4.42 10.65
N ASN A 425 -2.42 4.04 10.96
CA ASN A 425 -1.25 4.40 10.17
C ASN A 425 -0.32 3.20 9.93
N GLU A 426 0.27 3.12 8.76
CA GLU A 426 0.98 1.97 8.20
C GLU A 426 2.21 1.51 8.98
N PRO A 427 3.01 2.36 9.64
CA PRO A 427 4.15 1.91 10.44
C PRO A 427 3.83 0.84 11.48
N SER A 428 2.56 0.78 11.93
CA SER A 428 2.11 -0.19 12.92
C SER A 428 1.69 -1.55 12.35
N HIS A 429 1.37 -1.65 11.07
CA HIS A 429 0.63 -2.78 10.49
C HIS A 429 1.30 -4.16 10.68
N HIS A 430 2.62 -4.24 10.73
CA HIS A 430 3.36 -5.49 10.91
C HIS A 430 3.60 -5.86 12.40
N ILE A 431 3.43 -4.90 13.33
CA ILE A 431 3.93 -5.01 14.70
C ILE A 431 3.30 -6.18 15.47
N ALA A 432 1.98 -6.39 15.35
CA ALA A 432 1.29 -7.46 16.05
C ALA A 432 1.81 -8.86 15.68
N TYR A 433 2.43 -9.01 14.51
CA TYR A 433 2.99 -10.28 14.02
C TYR A 433 4.42 -10.54 14.51
N LEU A 434 5.09 -9.55 15.10
CA LEU A 434 6.47 -9.69 15.58
C LEU A 434 6.60 -10.68 16.75
N TYR A 435 5.53 -10.96 17.48
CA TYR A 435 5.54 -12.02 18.51
C TYR A 435 5.87 -13.40 17.97
N ASN A 436 5.58 -13.68 16.67
CA ASN A 436 5.96 -14.95 16.05
C ASN A 436 7.47 -15.12 15.97
N TYR A 437 8.22 -14.06 15.69
CA TYR A 437 9.69 -14.07 15.66
C TYR A 437 10.30 -14.28 17.03
N ALA A 438 9.57 -13.91 18.09
CA ALA A 438 9.96 -14.15 19.47
C ALA A 438 9.45 -15.50 20.03
N GLY A 439 8.86 -16.38 19.19
CA GLY A 439 8.39 -17.70 19.59
C GLY A 439 7.17 -17.69 20.53
N VAL A 440 6.37 -16.65 20.50
CA VAL A 440 5.12 -16.54 21.29
C VAL A 440 3.91 -16.18 20.40
N PRO A 441 3.62 -17.00 19.36
CA PRO A 441 2.60 -16.69 18.34
C PRO A 441 1.18 -16.55 18.91
N TRP A 442 0.90 -17.16 20.06
CA TRP A 442 -0.39 -16.98 20.74
C TRP A 442 -0.68 -15.51 21.09
N LYS A 443 0.35 -14.68 21.31
CA LYS A 443 0.18 -13.23 21.51
C LYS A 443 -0.20 -12.53 20.22
N THR A 444 0.39 -12.89 19.08
CA THR A 444 -0.06 -12.45 17.75
C THR A 444 -1.54 -12.76 17.55
N GLN A 445 -1.94 -14.01 17.80
CA GLN A 445 -3.33 -14.46 17.61
C GLN A 445 -4.32 -13.58 18.40
N ARG A 446 -4.00 -13.30 19.67
CA ARG A 446 -4.80 -12.42 20.53
C ARG A 446 -4.88 -10.98 19.99
N MET A 447 -3.73 -10.40 19.62
CA MET A 447 -3.69 -9.00 19.19
C MET A 447 -4.34 -8.80 17.82
N VAL A 448 -4.10 -9.70 16.87
CA VAL A 448 -4.73 -9.64 15.55
C VAL A 448 -6.25 -9.75 15.64
N ARG A 449 -6.79 -10.67 16.47
CA ARG A 449 -8.25 -10.78 16.68
C ARG A 449 -8.82 -9.53 17.35
N LYS A 450 -8.08 -8.94 18.30
CA LYS A 450 -8.48 -7.67 18.93
C LYS A 450 -8.53 -6.53 17.89
N ILE A 451 -7.52 -6.39 17.06
CA ILE A 451 -7.48 -5.35 16.03
C ILE A 451 -8.61 -5.55 15.00
N LEU A 452 -8.80 -6.78 14.50
CA LEU A 452 -9.88 -7.10 13.56
C LEU A 452 -11.27 -6.76 14.11
N SER A 453 -11.50 -6.91 15.43
CA SER A 453 -12.79 -6.66 16.06
C SER A 453 -13.01 -5.20 16.48
N GLU A 454 -11.95 -4.44 16.76
CA GLU A 454 -12.07 -3.09 17.34
C GLU A 454 -11.80 -1.97 16.33
N GLN A 455 -11.02 -2.23 15.27
CA GLN A 455 -10.55 -1.20 14.35
C GLN A 455 -11.31 -1.16 13.01
N TYR A 456 -12.28 -2.07 12.81
CA TYR A 456 -13.11 -2.14 11.62
C TYR A 456 -14.58 -2.29 12.00
N ARG A 457 -15.47 -1.50 11.37
CA ARG A 457 -16.90 -1.49 11.65
C ARG A 457 -17.71 -1.54 10.36
N ASP A 458 -18.92 -2.10 10.42
CA ASP A 458 -19.91 -2.10 9.31
C ASP A 458 -20.65 -0.74 9.28
N GLU A 459 -19.91 0.34 9.07
CA GLU A 459 -20.36 1.73 9.05
C GLU A 459 -19.61 2.51 7.95
N PRO A 460 -20.17 3.64 7.43
CA PRO A 460 -19.51 4.45 6.41
C PRO A 460 -18.13 4.99 6.82
N ASP A 461 -17.90 5.24 8.12
CA ASP A 461 -16.63 5.62 8.73
C ASP A 461 -15.97 4.44 9.46
N GLY A 462 -16.09 3.24 8.91
CA GLY A 462 -15.74 1.98 9.56
C GLY A 462 -14.24 1.72 9.71
N LEU A 463 -13.36 2.51 9.10
CA LEU A 463 -11.91 2.41 9.24
C LEU A 463 -11.39 3.31 10.35
N SER A 464 -10.34 2.88 11.05
CA SER A 464 -9.72 3.67 12.13
C SER A 464 -8.73 4.73 11.64
N GLY A 465 -8.45 4.80 10.36
CA GLY A 465 -7.58 5.76 9.67
C GLY A 465 -7.96 5.92 8.22
N ASN A 466 -7.05 6.47 7.41
CA ASN A 466 -7.20 6.54 5.97
C ASN A 466 -7.18 5.14 5.35
N GLU A 467 -7.77 4.99 4.17
CA GLU A 467 -7.81 3.70 3.46
C GLU A 467 -6.49 3.41 2.72
N ASP A 468 -5.85 4.46 2.22
CA ASP A 468 -4.53 4.50 1.59
C ASP A 468 -4.34 3.50 0.46
N CYS A 469 -5.18 3.69 -0.58
CA CYS A 469 -5.09 2.99 -1.85
C CYS A 469 -5.12 1.46 -1.73
N GLY A 470 -5.95 0.94 -0.84
CA GLY A 470 -6.14 -0.49 -0.63
C GLY A 470 -5.33 -1.09 0.51
N GLN A 471 -4.41 -0.33 1.13
CA GLN A 471 -3.52 -0.90 2.15
C GLN A 471 -4.25 -1.29 3.44
N MET A 472 -5.08 -0.40 4.01
CA MET A 472 -5.83 -0.67 5.24
C MET A 472 -6.77 -1.86 5.06
N SER A 473 -7.43 -1.92 3.90
CA SER A 473 -8.33 -3.01 3.53
C SER A 473 -7.58 -4.32 3.26
N ALA A 474 -6.44 -4.27 2.58
CA ALA A 474 -5.61 -5.46 2.34
C ALA A 474 -5.05 -6.05 3.65
N TRP A 475 -4.74 -5.20 4.65
CA TRP A 475 -4.38 -5.67 5.99
C TRP A 475 -5.51 -6.49 6.60
N TYR A 476 -6.75 -5.96 6.53
CA TYR A 476 -7.93 -6.67 7.03
C TYR A 476 -8.14 -8.01 6.32
N VAL A 477 -8.10 -8.02 4.98
CA VAL A 477 -8.31 -9.23 4.17
C VAL A 477 -7.27 -10.31 4.51
N LEU A 478 -5.97 -9.97 4.50
CA LEU A 478 -4.90 -10.91 4.83
C LEU A 478 -4.99 -11.41 6.27
N SER A 479 -5.22 -10.49 7.22
CA SER A 479 -5.34 -10.86 8.64
C SER A 479 -6.58 -11.71 8.91
N ALA A 480 -7.70 -11.46 8.22
CA ALA A 480 -8.89 -12.30 8.27
C ALA A 480 -8.67 -13.71 7.69
N MET A 481 -7.79 -13.83 6.68
CA MET A 481 -7.33 -15.13 6.18
C MET A 481 -6.43 -15.88 7.18
N GLY A 482 -5.90 -15.17 8.19
CA GLY A 482 -5.09 -15.75 9.26
C GLY A 482 -3.58 -15.71 9.02
N PHE A 483 -3.10 -14.86 8.11
CA PHE A 483 -1.66 -14.65 7.87
C PHE A 483 -1.37 -13.24 7.33
N TYR A 484 -0.10 -12.80 7.43
CA TYR A 484 0.33 -11.46 7.03
C TYR A 484 1.81 -11.45 6.58
N PRO A 485 2.19 -10.71 5.53
CA PRO A 485 3.57 -10.60 5.08
C PRO A 485 4.31 -9.51 5.88
N VAL A 486 4.98 -9.87 6.97
CA VAL A 486 5.81 -8.92 7.76
C VAL A 486 6.93 -8.34 6.91
N ASN A 487 7.56 -9.19 6.10
CA ASN A 487 8.53 -8.82 5.08
C ASN A 487 8.00 -9.29 3.72
N PRO A 488 7.33 -8.44 2.94
CA PRO A 488 6.75 -8.82 1.66
C PRO A 488 7.73 -9.49 0.70
N ALA A 489 8.92 -8.90 0.56
CA ALA A 489 9.92 -9.29 -0.43
C ALA A 489 10.68 -10.61 -0.10
N ASN A 490 10.22 -11.41 0.86
CA ASN A 490 10.79 -12.75 1.14
C ASN A 490 9.81 -13.90 0.81
N GLY A 491 8.62 -13.59 0.29
CA GLY A 491 7.61 -14.60 -0.05
C GLY A 491 7.04 -15.36 1.15
N ILE A 492 7.16 -14.84 2.39
CA ILE A 492 6.72 -15.46 3.64
C ILE A 492 5.49 -14.74 4.19
N TYR A 493 4.50 -15.52 4.62
CA TYR A 493 3.32 -15.04 5.33
C TYR A 493 3.31 -15.61 6.74
N VAL A 494 3.38 -14.73 7.74
CA VAL A 494 3.41 -15.07 9.16
C VAL A 494 2.00 -15.36 9.65
N ILE A 495 1.80 -16.45 10.36
CA ILE A 495 0.46 -16.89 10.81
C ILE A 495 -0.03 -16.01 11.96
N GLY A 496 -1.25 -15.51 11.82
CA GLY A 496 -2.05 -14.79 12.81
C GLY A 496 -3.15 -15.67 13.39
N SER A 497 -4.40 -15.19 13.34
CA SER A 497 -5.59 -15.94 13.76
C SER A 497 -6.72 -15.73 12.74
N PRO A 498 -7.17 -16.76 12.05
CA PRO A 498 -8.21 -16.63 11.01
C PRO A 498 -9.53 -16.11 11.61
N LEU A 499 -10.22 -15.26 10.87
CA LEU A 499 -11.49 -14.69 11.31
C LEU A 499 -12.69 -15.61 10.98
N PHE A 500 -12.66 -16.24 9.82
CA PHE A 500 -13.74 -17.06 9.29
C PHE A 500 -13.48 -18.56 9.55
N LYS A 501 -14.57 -19.35 9.60
CA LYS A 501 -14.47 -20.81 9.72
C LYS A 501 -13.95 -21.47 8.46
N ASN A 502 -14.39 -20.96 7.31
CA ASN A 502 -14.00 -21.45 5.99
C ASN A 502 -13.81 -20.28 5.03
N MET A 503 -12.72 -20.31 4.29
CA MET A 503 -12.42 -19.40 3.21
C MET A 503 -11.86 -20.17 2.02
N ALA A 504 -12.15 -19.70 0.80
CA ALA A 504 -11.60 -20.26 -0.42
C ALA A 504 -11.07 -19.13 -1.31
N ILE A 505 -9.83 -19.25 -1.77
CA ILE A 505 -9.14 -18.24 -2.58
C ILE A 505 -8.88 -18.82 -3.97
N ASP A 506 -9.37 -18.15 -5.01
CA ASP A 506 -8.97 -18.41 -6.38
C ASP A 506 -7.54 -17.85 -6.58
N VAL A 507 -6.57 -18.74 -6.64
CA VAL A 507 -5.15 -18.38 -6.81
C VAL A 507 -4.70 -18.39 -8.28
N GLY A 508 -5.67 -18.47 -9.20
CA GLY A 508 -5.42 -18.52 -10.64
C GLY A 508 -5.11 -19.92 -11.17
N GLY A 509 -5.13 -20.06 -12.49
CA GLY A 509 -4.85 -21.34 -13.16
C GLY A 509 -5.82 -22.47 -12.83
N GLY A 510 -7.05 -22.14 -12.38
CA GLY A 510 -8.06 -23.11 -11.95
C GLY A 510 -7.77 -23.76 -10.60
N LYS A 511 -6.88 -23.19 -9.80
CA LYS A 511 -6.51 -23.68 -8.47
C LYS A 511 -7.19 -22.88 -7.37
N MET A 512 -7.60 -23.60 -6.31
CA MET A 512 -8.16 -23.01 -5.11
C MET A 512 -7.25 -23.30 -3.92
N PHE A 513 -7.07 -22.29 -3.05
CA PHE A 513 -6.43 -22.45 -1.75
C PHE A 513 -7.49 -22.25 -0.66
N SER A 514 -7.73 -23.29 0.13
CA SER A 514 -8.76 -23.29 1.16
C SER A 514 -8.14 -23.05 2.54
N ILE A 515 -8.82 -22.27 3.39
CA ILE A 515 -8.45 -22.06 4.78
C ILE A 515 -9.62 -22.56 5.63
N ILE A 516 -9.35 -23.53 6.49
CA ILE A 516 -10.34 -24.13 7.39
C ILE A 516 -9.91 -23.88 8.83
N ALA A 517 -10.77 -23.25 9.63
CA ALA A 517 -10.53 -23.03 11.05
C ALA A 517 -11.63 -23.73 11.87
N GLU A 518 -11.38 -25.00 12.20
CA GLU A 518 -12.32 -25.81 13.00
C GLU A 518 -12.46 -25.24 14.41
N ASN A 519 -13.68 -25.19 14.92
CA ASN A 519 -14.07 -24.64 16.22
C ASN A 519 -13.87 -23.11 16.35
N ASN A 520 -13.54 -22.39 15.28
CA ASN A 520 -13.31 -20.95 15.30
C ASN A 520 -14.60 -20.19 15.71
N ASN A 521 -14.47 -19.29 16.68
CA ASN A 521 -15.51 -18.37 17.13
C ASN A 521 -14.86 -17.26 17.99
N ASP A 522 -15.65 -16.36 18.58
CA ASP A 522 -15.16 -15.21 19.37
C ASP A 522 -14.37 -15.61 20.64
N LYS A 523 -14.53 -16.83 21.13
CA LYS A 523 -13.78 -17.35 22.28
C LYS A 523 -12.60 -18.23 21.87
N ASN A 524 -12.77 -19.01 20.81
CA ASN A 524 -11.77 -19.93 20.30
C ASN A 524 -10.88 -19.23 19.27
N ILE A 525 -10.02 -18.34 19.72
CA ILE A 525 -9.15 -17.50 18.88
C ILE A 525 -7.71 -18.05 18.78
N TYR A 526 -7.36 -19.06 19.60
CA TYR A 526 -6.01 -19.59 19.66
C TYR A 526 -5.88 -20.87 18.86
N ILE A 527 -4.84 -20.94 18.04
CA ILE A 527 -4.49 -22.14 17.28
C ILE A 527 -3.93 -23.20 18.21
N GLN A 528 -4.53 -24.39 18.21
CA GLN A 528 -4.08 -25.56 18.97
C GLN A 528 -3.17 -26.44 18.12
N SER A 529 -3.46 -26.58 16.84
CA SER A 529 -2.63 -27.26 15.84
C SER A 529 -2.92 -26.72 14.45
N ALA A 530 -1.98 -26.92 13.52
CA ALA A 530 -2.15 -26.54 12.13
C ALA A 530 -1.60 -27.62 11.20
N SER A 531 -2.18 -27.73 10.02
CA SER A 531 -1.68 -28.56 8.93
C SER A 531 -1.78 -27.86 7.58
N LEU A 532 -0.85 -28.17 6.69
CA LEU A 532 -0.83 -27.73 5.30
C LEU A 532 -0.89 -28.96 4.40
N ASN A 533 -1.94 -29.09 3.58
CA ASN A 533 -2.18 -30.25 2.73
C ASN A 533 -2.13 -31.60 3.48
N GLY A 534 -2.68 -31.62 4.70
CA GLY A 534 -2.72 -32.79 5.57
C GLY A 534 -1.42 -33.07 6.35
N ALA A 535 -0.31 -32.40 6.03
CA ALA A 535 0.94 -32.50 6.79
C ALA A 535 0.94 -31.50 7.96
N GLN A 536 1.43 -31.93 9.14
CA GLN A 536 1.55 -31.04 10.30
C GLN A 536 2.44 -29.84 9.97
N LEU A 537 1.98 -28.65 10.27
CA LEU A 537 2.73 -27.41 10.09
C LEU A 537 3.56 -27.12 11.37
N ASN A 538 4.88 -27.25 11.24
CA ASN A 538 5.82 -27.15 12.37
C ASN A 538 6.42 -25.76 12.59
N HIS A 539 5.97 -24.77 11.80
CA HIS A 539 6.46 -23.39 11.88
C HIS A 539 5.31 -22.39 11.77
N SER A 540 5.51 -21.18 12.30
CA SER A 540 4.49 -20.14 12.41
C SER A 540 4.36 -19.27 11.14
N PHE A 541 4.61 -19.83 9.96
CA PHE A 541 4.51 -19.15 8.67
C PHE A 541 4.19 -20.13 7.54
N ILE A 542 3.75 -19.60 6.40
CA ILE A 542 3.60 -20.31 5.13
C ILE A 542 4.31 -19.52 4.02
N ARG A 543 4.57 -20.16 2.89
CA ARG A 543 5.23 -19.55 1.73
C ARG A 543 4.23 -19.18 0.65
N HIS A 544 4.56 -18.19 -0.16
CA HIS A 544 3.77 -17.82 -1.32
C HIS A 544 3.52 -19.02 -2.26
N GLY A 545 4.56 -19.82 -2.50
CA GLY A 545 4.44 -21.04 -3.30
C GLY A 545 3.43 -22.07 -2.76
N ASP A 546 3.28 -22.17 -1.43
CA ASP A 546 2.29 -23.06 -0.81
C ASP A 546 0.86 -22.61 -1.15
N ILE A 547 0.61 -21.29 -1.15
CA ILE A 547 -0.67 -20.69 -1.50
C ILE A 547 -0.95 -20.88 -3.00
N LYS A 548 0.01 -20.53 -3.87
CA LYS A 548 -0.12 -20.61 -5.34
C LYS A 548 -0.20 -22.03 -5.87
N ALA A 549 0.29 -23.02 -5.13
CA ALA A 549 0.10 -24.42 -5.46
C ALA A 549 -1.36 -24.88 -5.36
N GLY A 550 -2.18 -24.15 -4.60
CA GLY A 550 -3.52 -24.56 -4.17
C GLY A 550 -3.46 -25.59 -3.04
N GLY A 551 -4.62 -26.02 -2.54
CA GLY A 551 -4.70 -26.99 -1.45
C GLY A 551 -5.38 -26.45 -0.20
N GLU A 552 -4.96 -26.91 0.99
CA GLU A 552 -5.66 -26.64 2.25
C GLU A 552 -4.70 -26.24 3.37
N LEU A 553 -4.99 -25.10 4.01
CA LEU A 553 -4.42 -24.69 5.29
C LEU A 553 -5.50 -24.90 6.37
N LYS A 554 -5.27 -25.84 7.29
CA LYS A 554 -6.24 -26.16 8.33
C LYS A 554 -5.71 -25.83 9.71
N PHE A 555 -6.56 -25.19 10.52
CA PHE A 555 -6.34 -24.86 11.91
C PHE A 555 -7.37 -25.54 12.80
N ILE A 556 -6.95 -26.04 13.96
CA ILE A 556 -7.82 -26.41 15.07
C ILE A 556 -7.74 -25.30 16.11
N MET A 557 -8.87 -24.66 16.37
CA MET A 557 -8.96 -23.50 17.26
C MET A 557 -9.43 -23.88 18.65
N GLY A 558 -9.00 -23.15 19.67
CA GLY A 558 -9.41 -23.34 21.07
C GLY A 558 -9.41 -22.04 21.87
N PRO A 559 -10.00 -22.07 23.11
CA PRO A 559 -10.17 -20.87 23.93
C PRO A 559 -8.90 -20.47 24.70
N GLU A 560 -7.96 -21.39 24.88
CA GLU A 560 -6.77 -21.16 25.69
C GLU A 560 -5.50 -21.04 24.83
N PRO A 561 -4.56 -20.16 25.19
CA PRO A 561 -3.30 -20.02 24.47
C PRO A 561 -2.47 -21.31 24.48
N ASN A 562 -2.12 -21.84 23.32
CA ASN A 562 -1.14 -22.91 23.21
C ASN A 562 0.27 -22.31 23.22
N LYS A 563 0.91 -22.30 24.39
CA LYS A 563 2.23 -21.70 24.61
C LYS A 563 3.40 -22.57 24.13
N THR A 564 3.13 -23.79 23.71
CA THR A 564 4.16 -24.73 23.22
C THR A 564 4.19 -24.81 21.69
N LEU A 565 3.11 -24.38 21.03
CA LEU A 565 3.03 -24.37 19.58
C LEU A 565 3.98 -23.31 18.99
N TRP A 566 4.90 -23.74 18.13
CA TRP A 566 5.85 -22.88 17.39
C TRP A 566 6.73 -21.98 18.29
N ASN A 567 7.16 -22.48 19.43
CA ASN A 567 8.00 -21.76 20.40
C ASN A 567 9.51 -22.02 20.24
N SER A 568 9.91 -22.94 19.36
CA SER A 568 11.32 -23.27 19.11
C SER A 568 11.96 -22.30 18.12
N HIS A 569 13.28 -22.26 18.08
CA HIS A 569 14.04 -21.41 17.15
C HIS A 569 13.80 -21.79 15.67
N GLU A 570 13.57 -23.07 15.37
CA GLU A 570 13.32 -23.56 14.01
C GLU A 570 11.89 -23.25 13.55
N SER A 571 10.98 -22.95 14.47
CA SER A 571 9.57 -22.72 14.16
C SER A 571 9.22 -21.25 13.90
N VAL A 572 10.13 -20.30 14.18
CA VAL A 572 9.91 -18.87 13.96
C VAL A 572 10.15 -18.49 12.49
N PRO A 573 9.56 -17.41 12.00
CA PRO A 573 9.81 -16.94 10.63
C PRO A 573 11.29 -16.57 10.43
N PRO A 574 11.82 -16.70 9.19
CA PRO A 574 13.20 -16.35 8.87
C PRO A 574 13.44 -14.84 8.96
N SER A 575 14.68 -14.46 9.24
CA SER A 575 15.15 -13.08 9.37
C SER A 575 16.58 -12.97 8.84
N MET A 576 17.01 -11.77 8.43
CA MET A 576 18.36 -11.54 7.90
C MET A 576 19.46 -12.03 8.86
N SER A 577 19.31 -11.80 10.17
CA SER A 577 20.25 -12.21 11.22
C SER A 577 19.97 -13.61 11.79
N SER A 578 19.05 -14.39 11.22
CA SER A 578 18.81 -15.76 11.64
C SER A 578 19.99 -16.66 11.26
N SER A 579 20.40 -17.54 12.17
CA SER A 579 21.45 -18.55 11.91
C SER A 579 21.00 -19.65 10.94
N VAL A 580 19.71 -19.76 10.67
CA VAL A 580 19.12 -20.70 9.70
C VAL A 580 19.08 -20.02 8.34
N GLN A 581 20.11 -20.23 7.53
CA GLN A 581 19.99 -20.01 6.08
C GLN A 581 19.00 -21.06 5.56
N LEU A 582 17.84 -20.61 5.11
CA LEU A 582 16.92 -21.47 4.37
C LEU A 582 17.67 -21.99 3.15
N SER A 583 17.83 -23.32 3.05
CA SER A 583 18.25 -23.94 1.80
C SER A 583 17.28 -23.50 0.70
N ARG A 584 17.79 -22.74 -0.25
CA ARG A 584 17.05 -22.21 -1.40
C ARG A 584 16.65 -23.31 -2.35
#